data_8c23b721e605b9e14116007e56b576a8
#
_entry.id   8c23b721e605b9e14116007e56b576a8
#
_cell.length_a   1.000
_cell.length_b   1.000
_cell.length_c   1.000
_cell.angle_alpha   90.00
_cell.angle_beta   90.00
_cell.angle_gamma   90.00
#
_symmetry.space_group_name_H-M   'P 1'
#
loop_
_entity.id
_entity.type
_entity.pdbx_description
1 polymer ?
#
loop_
_entity_poly.entity_id
_entity_poly.type
_entity_poly.pdbx_seq_one_letter_code
_entity_poly.pdbx_strand_id
1 'polypeptide(L)'
;MKKTISITMAFALVATLSTAAFAAAADDADIKKDIGVNAKYVEDIKTSKTISADVVWGEMEFTYSVNGTKTWNAKTHEYDIDTKCEWSAKGNDISVTNHSNAAIDVDFTYQPLDEYSVVKGTFTNDEFTIPTAEGKAVNDESLTVSTALTLSGELSSDVTALTKVGNVAVNIAEASENADTDVKTVSSYNDLVSAVAAGGKIKLDDDITLKSRINCKKNTVIELDLNGHTITGQIMNNGADCTIKNGTLNGDEGPIMVQGGTTNLIGCKISTKYTPVYVSRGTANITDCTLTNEDANKSVVINNTGTVNISGTTNISSTIYKNPNSKYLPHVLADTYNFDPTDFVDSEKFTITQSGENWIVAEKSQRR
;
A
#
# COMPACT_ATOMS: atom_id res chain seq x y z
N MET A 1 -14.26 18.46 27.38
CA MET A 1 -13.78 17.06 27.63
C MET A 1 -13.91 16.28 26.34
N LYS A 2 -12.84 15.61 25.90
CA LYS A 2 -12.92 14.73 24.70
C LYS A 2 -13.66 13.45 25.05
N LYS A 3 -14.56 13.01 24.16
CA LYS A 3 -15.33 11.76 24.27
C LYS A 3 -14.77 10.79 23.25
N THR A 4 -14.66 9.51 23.60
CA THR A 4 -14.11 8.43 22.76
C THR A 4 -15.10 7.26 22.72
N ILE A 5 -15.28 6.69 21.54
CA ILE A 5 -15.97 5.40 21.34
C ILE A 5 -15.02 4.50 20.54
N SER A 6 -14.80 3.28 21.04
CA SER A 6 -14.09 2.22 20.34
C SER A 6 -15.09 1.21 19.78
N ILE A 7 -15.00 0.92 18.47
CA ILE A 7 -15.87 -0.04 17.76
C ILE A 7 -15.00 -1.21 17.30
N THR A 8 -15.37 -2.42 17.72
CA THR A 8 -14.70 -3.67 17.32
C THR A 8 -15.71 -4.65 16.72
N MET A 9 -15.50 -5.08 15.49
CA MET A 9 -16.28 -6.12 14.81
C MET A 9 -15.38 -7.28 14.42
N ALA A 10 -15.67 -8.50 14.89
CA ALA A 10 -14.94 -9.71 14.55
C ALA A 10 -15.78 -10.62 13.66
N PHE A 11 -15.25 -11.05 12.51
CA PHE A 11 -15.86 -12.05 11.64
C PHE A 11 -15.13 -13.38 11.79
N ALA A 12 -15.80 -14.42 12.28
CA ALA A 12 -15.26 -15.77 12.40
C ALA A 12 -15.74 -16.65 11.23
N LEU A 13 -14.81 -17.22 10.46
CA LEU A 13 -15.10 -18.22 9.44
C LEU A 13 -14.86 -19.64 10.01
N VAL A 14 -15.89 -20.49 10.00
CA VAL A 14 -15.81 -21.88 10.48
C VAL A 14 -15.45 -22.81 9.31
N ALA A 15 -14.32 -23.50 9.39
CA ALA A 15 -13.92 -24.55 8.45
C ALA A 15 -14.21 -25.94 9.05
N THR A 16 -14.93 -26.80 8.29
CA THR A 16 -15.23 -28.19 8.65
C THR A 16 -14.12 -29.14 8.16
N LEU A 17 -13.56 -29.91 9.08
CA LEU A 17 -12.59 -30.98 8.80
C LEU A 17 -13.31 -32.31 8.53
N SER A 18 -12.97 -32.97 7.44
CA SER A 18 -13.38 -34.38 7.17
C SER A 18 -12.26 -35.34 7.54
N THR A 19 -12.57 -36.27 8.43
CA THR A 19 -11.69 -37.40 8.80
C THR A 19 -11.94 -38.59 7.89
N ALA A 20 -10.90 -39.12 7.24
CA ALA A 20 -10.93 -40.38 6.55
C ALA A 20 -10.38 -41.51 7.46
N ALA A 21 -11.18 -42.56 7.66
CA ALA A 21 -10.79 -43.73 8.40
C ALA A 21 -10.28 -44.83 7.45
N PHE A 22 -9.12 -45.43 7.76
CA PHE A 22 -8.62 -46.61 7.07
C PHE A 22 -8.86 -47.85 7.93
N ALA A 23 -9.49 -48.86 7.33
CA ALA A 23 -9.62 -50.20 7.91
C ALA A 23 -8.44 -51.06 7.42
N ALA A 24 -7.75 -51.70 8.35
CA ALA A 24 -6.71 -52.71 8.06
C ALA A 24 -7.29 -54.11 8.19
N ALA A 25 -7.05 -54.97 7.18
CA ALA A 25 -7.25 -56.39 7.28
C ALA A 25 -5.93 -57.07 7.72
N ALA A 26 -6.01 -57.93 8.74
CA ALA A 26 -4.89 -58.68 9.26
C ALA A 26 -4.76 -60.00 8.50
N ASP A 27 -3.54 -60.37 8.09
CA ASP A 27 -3.15 -61.74 7.85
C ASP A 27 -1.70 -61.97 8.34
N ASP A 28 -1.50 -63.15 8.94
CA ASP A 28 -0.44 -63.52 9.87
C ASP A 28 0.81 -63.97 9.11
N ALA A 29 1.89 -63.21 9.11
CA ALA A 29 3.25 -63.68 8.87
C ALA A 29 4.26 -62.68 9.42
N ASP A 30 5.16 -63.14 10.27
CA ASP A 30 6.20 -62.38 10.98
C ASP A 30 7.24 -61.79 9.99
N ILE A 31 6.87 -60.68 9.32
CA ILE A 31 7.75 -59.89 8.48
C ILE A 31 7.93 -58.53 9.16
N LYS A 32 9.04 -58.39 9.89
CA LYS A 32 9.53 -57.06 10.32
C LYS A 32 9.90 -56.25 9.08
N LYS A 33 9.00 -55.41 8.66
CA LYS A 33 9.23 -54.41 7.61
C LYS A 33 9.32 -53.04 8.29
N ASP A 34 10.48 -52.40 8.23
CA ASP A 34 10.61 -51.01 8.66
C ASP A 34 9.75 -50.16 7.76
N ILE A 35 8.68 -49.59 8.31
CA ILE A 35 7.83 -48.63 7.64
C ILE A 35 8.39 -47.25 7.98
N GLY A 36 8.98 -46.59 6.99
CA GLY A 36 9.43 -45.24 7.11
C GLY A 36 8.23 -44.25 7.32
N VAL A 37 8.20 -43.56 8.44
CA VAL A 37 7.21 -42.53 8.71
C VAL A 37 7.78 -41.21 8.21
N ASN A 38 7.17 -40.65 7.16
CA ASN A 38 7.51 -39.31 6.66
C ASN A 38 6.51 -38.33 7.21
N ALA A 39 6.99 -37.29 7.92
CA ALA A 39 6.18 -36.21 8.42
C ALA A 39 6.58 -34.91 7.72
N LYS A 40 5.59 -34.08 7.36
CA LYS A 40 5.77 -32.71 6.86
C LYS A 40 5.00 -31.78 7.77
N TYR A 41 5.67 -30.79 8.31
CA TYR A 41 5.00 -29.66 8.97
C TYR A 41 4.44 -28.74 7.89
N VAL A 42 3.16 -28.43 7.95
CA VAL A 42 2.50 -27.43 7.12
C VAL A 42 1.74 -26.53 8.06
N GLU A 43 2.10 -25.28 8.08
CA GLU A 43 1.39 -24.24 8.82
C GLU A 43 0.39 -23.56 7.88
N ASP A 44 -0.90 -23.67 8.18
CA ASP A 44 -1.98 -22.96 7.50
C ASP A 44 -2.67 -22.06 8.54
N ILE A 45 -1.94 -21.00 8.94
CA ILE A 45 -2.47 -19.98 9.85
C ILE A 45 -3.27 -18.99 9.02
N LYS A 46 -4.61 -19.02 9.17
CA LYS A 46 -5.49 -18.05 8.54
C LYS A 46 -5.65 -16.84 9.45
N THR A 47 -5.31 -15.66 8.95
CA THR A 47 -5.56 -14.40 9.63
C THR A 47 -7.03 -14.01 9.42
N SER A 48 -7.78 -13.80 10.50
CA SER A 48 -9.12 -13.22 10.42
C SER A 48 -9.01 -11.69 10.37
N LYS A 49 -9.82 -11.05 9.52
CA LYS A 49 -9.95 -9.60 9.51
C LYS A 49 -10.71 -9.13 10.75
N THR A 50 -10.21 -8.08 11.38
CA THR A 50 -10.84 -7.43 12.54
C THR A 50 -10.89 -5.94 12.27
N ILE A 51 -12.09 -5.35 12.30
CA ILE A 51 -12.27 -3.90 12.22
C ILE A 51 -12.37 -3.35 13.65
N SER A 52 -11.47 -2.42 13.97
CA SER A 52 -11.39 -1.72 15.25
C SER A 52 -10.93 -0.29 15.01
N ALA A 53 -11.69 0.69 15.48
CA ALA A 53 -11.34 2.08 15.36
C ALA A 53 -11.76 2.88 16.58
N ASP A 54 -10.99 3.90 16.92
CA ASP A 54 -11.32 4.88 17.93
C ASP A 54 -11.81 6.16 17.27
N VAL A 55 -12.98 6.66 17.71
CA VAL A 55 -13.51 7.97 17.31
C VAL A 55 -13.45 8.91 18.49
N VAL A 56 -12.77 10.03 18.33
CA VAL A 56 -12.58 11.06 19.37
C VAL A 56 -13.10 12.38 18.86
N TRP A 57 -13.92 13.07 19.65
CA TRP A 57 -14.46 14.38 19.31
C TRP A 57 -14.44 15.36 20.47
N GLY A 58 -14.51 16.64 20.15
CA GLY A 58 -14.50 17.71 21.12
C GLY A 58 -15.86 18.00 21.76
N GLU A 59 -16.10 19.23 22.18
CA GLU A 59 -17.34 19.63 22.87
C GLU A 59 -18.52 19.75 21.91
N MET A 60 -18.27 20.08 20.62
CA MET A 60 -19.25 20.32 19.56
C MET A 60 -20.23 21.45 19.93
N GLU A 61 -19.70 22.50 20.51
CA GLU A 61 -20.47 23.70 20.85
C GLU A 61 -20.29 24.76 19.78
N PHE A 62 -21.39 25.33 19.30
CA PHE A 62 -21.41 26.36 18.28
C PHE A 62 -22.21 27.56 18.77
N THR A 63 -21.72 28.75 18.45
CA THR A 63 -22.40 30.02 18.78
C THR A 63 -22.66 30.76 17.48
N TYR A 64 -23.92 31.11 17.25
CA TYR A 64 -24.33 32.02 16.19
C TYR A 64 -24.42 33.42 16.76
N SER A 65 -23.63 34.34 16.20
CA SER A 65 -23.54 35.75 16.65
C SER A 65 -24.06 36.67 15.56
N VAL A 66 -24.92 37.57 15.95
CA VAL A 66 -25.39 38.69 15.11
C VAL A 66 -24.78 39.99 15.67
N ASN A 67 -23.75 40.45 14.99
CA ASN A 67 -23.06 41.70 15.36
C ASN A 67 -23.47 42.81 14.41
N GLY A 68 -23.67 44.01 14.89
CA GLY A 68 -24.06 45.10 14.02
C GLY A 68 -23.89 46.47 14.63
N THR A 69 -23.91 47.48 13.76
CA THR A 69 -23.89 48.90 14.13
C THR A 69 -25.20 49.53 13.71
N LYS A 70 -25.73 50.42 14.56
CA LYS A 70 -26.87 51.28 14.23
C LYS A 70 -26.36 52.67 14.00
N THR A 71 -26.53 53.20 12.79
CA THR A 71 -26.13 54.55 12.43
C THR A 71 -27.39 55.43 12.23
N TRP A 72 -27.47 56.53 12.95
CA TRP A 72 -28.61 57.44 12.82
C TRP A 72 -28.59 58.11 11.45
N ASN A 73 -29.67 57.97 10.72
CA ASN A 73 -29.85 58.63 9.43
C ASN A 73 -30.70 59.90 9.62
N ALA A 74 -30.07 61.06 9.57
CA ALA A 74 -30.71 62.36 9.80
C ALA A 74 -31.71 62.75 8.68
N LYS A 75 -31.73 62.06 7.53
CA LYS A 75 -32.67 62.30 6.43
C LYS A 75 -33.96 61.55 6.57
N THR A 76 -33.90 60.33 7.08
CA THR A 76 -35.06 59.44 7.25
C THR A 76 -35.61 59.47 8.66
N HIS A 77 -34.84 59.99 9.63
CA HIS A 77 -35.09 59.97 11.09
C HIS A 77 -35.21 58.53 11.61
N GLU A 78 -34.47 57.58 10.98
CA GLU A 78 -34.42 56.18 11.36
C GLU A 78 -32.96 55.75 11.54
N TYR A 79 -32.76 54.57 12.12
CA TYR A 79 -31.45 53.92 12.21
C TYR A 79 -31.21 53.02 11.02
N ASP A 80 -30.15 53.25 10.26
CA ASP A 80 -29.60 52.31 9.33
C ASP A 80 -28.87 51.24 10.15
N ILE A 81 -29.22 49.96 9.93
CA ILE A 81 -28.65 48.82 10.67
C ILE A 81 -27.82 48.03 9.68
N ASP A 82 -26.53 47.89 9.97
CA ASP A 82 -25.62 46.98 9.28
C ASP A 82 -25.31 45.82 10.21
N THR A 83 -25.64 44.59 9.80
CA THR A 83 -25.47 43.37 10.61
C THR A 83 -24.58 42.39 9.92
N LYS A 84 -23.67 41.80 10.70
CA LYS A 84 -22.83 40.67 10.30
C LYS A 84 -23.19 39.46 11.16
N CYS A 85 -23.56 38.37 10.50
CA CYS A 85 -23.88 37.08 11.13
C CYS A 85 -22.71 36.14 10.95
N GLU A 86 -22.30 35.47 12.02
CA GLU A 86 -21.20 34.51 11.98
C GLU A 86 -21.38 33.39 12.99
N TRP A 87 -20.92 32.19 12.58
CA TRP A 87 -20.79 31.04 13.46
C TRP A 87 -19.38 30.96 14.03
N SER A 88 -19.26 30.66 15.30
CA SER A 88 -18.01 30.28 15.96
C SER A 88 -18.16 28.89 16.58
N ALA A 89 -17.06 28.14 16.64
CA ALA A 89 -17.07 26.79 17.13
C ALA A 89 -16.11 26.61 18.32
N LYS A 90 -16.44 25.68 19.21
CA LYS A 90 -15.61 25.25 20.32
C LYS A 90 -15.55 23.72 20.32
N GLY A 91 -14.35 23.17 20.06
CA GLY A 91 -14.13 21.71 20.05
C GLY A 91 -14.91 21.01 18.94
N ASN A 92 -14.85 21.53 17.72
CA ASN A 92 -15.53 21.01 16.53
C ASN A 92 -14.73 19.96 15.75
N ASP A 93 -13.60 19.52 16.30
CA ASP A 93 -12.72 18.53 15.70
C ASP A 93 -13.22 17.12 15.99
N ILE A 94 -13.13 16.24 14.97
CA ILE A 94 -13.37 14.81 15.07
C ILE A 94 -12.13 14.12 14.52
N SER A 95 -11.63 13.12 15.22
CA SER A 95 -10.53 12.26 14.73
C SER A 95 -10.93 10.81 14.79
N VAL A 96 -10.44 10.03 13.82
CA VAL A 96 -10.61 8.57 13.74
C VAL A 96 -9.25 7.93 13.63
N THR A 97 -8.97 6.95 14.49
CA THR A 97 -7.75 6.15 14.48
C THR A 97 -8.09 4.70 14.13
N ASN A 98 -7.44 4.15 13.10
CA ASN A 98 -7.62 2.75 12.71
C ASN A 98 -6.70 1.84 13.53
N HIS A 99 -7.27 0.84 14.20
CA HIS A 99 -6.58 -0.25 14.89
C HIS A 99 -6.82 -1.62 14.25
N SER A 100 -7.38 -1.62 13.02
CA SER A 100 -7.74 -2.83 12.29
C SER A 100 -6.53 -3.44 11.58
N ASN A 101 -6.56 -4.75 11.39
CA ASN A 101 -5.68 -5.42 10.43
C ASN A 101 -6.21 -5.35 8.97
N ALA A 102 -7.02 -4.34 8.67
CA ALA A 102 -7.51 -3.98 7.35
C ALA A 102 -7.55 -2.45 7.23
N ALA A 103 -7.50 -1.93 6.01
CA ALA A 103 -7.79 -0.52 5.75
C ALA A 103 -9.28 -0.25 5.97
N ILE A 104 -9.63 0.95 6.39
CA ILE A 104 -11.02 1.38 6.62
C ILE A 104 -11.34 2.65 5.85
N ASP A 105 -12.56 2.72 5.32
CA ASP A 105 -13.16 3.94 4.81
C ASP A 105 -13.99 4.60 5.90
N VAL A 106 -13.91 5.92 6.00
CA VAL A 106 -14.58 6.73 7.03
C VAL A 106 -15.29 7.89 6.34
N ASP A 107 -16.62 7.97 6.54
CA ASP A 107 -17.46 9.05 6.02
C ASP A 107 -18.08 9.84 7.16
N PHE A 108 -18.08 11.18 7.03
CA PHE A 108 -18.70 12.10 7.97
C PHE A 108 -19.90 12.80 7.35
N THR A 109 -21.04 12.73 8.01
CA THR A 109 -22.27 13.41 7.59
C THR A 109 -22.86 14.24 8.71
N TYR A 110 -23.36 15.46 8.40
CA TYR A 110 -24.14 16.25 9.30
C TYR A 110 -25.62 16.19 8.90
N GLN A 111 -26.49 15.89 9.85
CA GLN A 111 -27.93 15.90 9.67
C GLN A 111 -28.56 16.90 10.64
N PRO A 112 -29.13 18.04 10.14
CA PRO A 112 -29.87 18.97 10.97
C PRO A 112 -31.14 18.29 11.51
N LEU A 113 -31.60 18.72 12.67
CA LEU A 113 -32.95 18.40 13.12
C LEU A 113 -33.97 19.15 12.25
N ASP A 114 -35.19 18.61 12.12
CA ASP A 114 -36.21 19.18 11.24
C ASP A 114 -36.51 20.65 11.55
N GLU A 115 -36.58 21.01 12.84
CA GLU A 115 -36.80 22.37 13.33
C GLU A 115 -35.61 23.33 13.02
N TYR A 116 -34.43 22.78 12.76
CA TYR A 116 -33.20 23.53 12.41
C TYR A 116 -32.70 23.21 11.01
N SER A 117 -33.59 22.83 10.09
CA SER A 117 -33.26 22.40 8.71
C SER A 117 -32.52 23.46 7.88
N VAL A 118 -32.55 24.72 8.28
CA VAL A 118 -31.78 25.82 7.66
C VAL A 118 -30.31 25.82 8.08
N VAL A 119 -29.97 25.22 9.23
CA VAL A 119 -28.59 25.09 9.71
C VAL A 119 -27.91 23.95 8.93
N LYS A 120 -26.89 24.27 8.16
CA LYS A 120 -26.10 23.32 7.39
C LYS A 120 -24.74 23.10 8.05
N GLY A 121 -24.26 21.87 7.99
CA GLY A 121 -22.92 21.50 8.43
C GLY A 121 -22.08 21.05 7.26
N THR A 122 -20.83 21.49 7.23
CA THR A 122 -19.80 21.03 6.27
C THR A 122 -18.54 20.66 7.04
N PHE A 123 -17.89 19.58 6.58
CA PHE A 123 -16.62 19.15 7.12
C PHE A 123 -15.47 19.70 6.27
N THR A 124 -14.29 19.86 6.87
CA THR A 124 -13.07 20.22 6.12
C THR A 124 -12.77 19.15 5.07
N ASN A 125 -12.89 17.88 5.46
CA ASN A 125 -12.96 16.70 4.57
C ASN A 125 -14.00 15.78 5.18
N ASP A 126 -14.85 15.21 4.35
CA ASP A 126 -15.96 14.34 4.75
C ASP A 126 -15.71 12.86 4.47
N GLU A 127 -14.68 12.52 3.68
CA GLU A 127 -14.31 11.14 3.32
C GLU A 127 -12.82 10.90 3.51
N PHE A 128 -12.46 9.74 4.08
CA PHE A 128 -11.07 9.31 4.26
C PHE A 128 -10.96 7.79 4.09
N THR A 129 -9.79 7.34 3.56
CA THR A 129 -9.34 5.97 3.68
C THR A 129 -8.14 5.93 4.62
N ILE A 130 -8.23 5.16 5.72
CA ILE A 130 -7.15 4.99 6.69
C ILE A 130 -6.50 3.62 6.47
N PRO A 131 -5.17 3.55 6.26
CA PRO A 131 -4.49 2.29 6.00
C PRO A 131 -4.60 1.31 7.16
N THR A 132 -4.32 0.02 6.89
CA THR A 132 -4.23 -1.03 7.91
C THR A 132 -3.20 -0.69 9.00
N ALA A 133 -3.51 -1.07 10.24
CA ALA A 133 -2.57 -0.97 11.36
C ALA A 133 -1.59 -2.16 11.42
N GLU A 134 -1.80 -3.19 10.60
CA GLU A 134 -0.90 -4.34 10.54
C GLU A 134 0.52 -3.92 10.16
N GLY A 135 1.50 -4.34 10.96
CA GLY A 135 2.91 -3.99 10.76
C GLY A 135 3.31 -2.56 11.14
N LYS A 136 2.39 -1.75 11.67
CA LYS A 136 2.66 -0.37 12.10
C LYS A 136 2.74 -0.23 13.62
N ALA A 137 3.44 0.81 14.09
CA ALA A 137 3.45 1.16 15.50
C ALA A 137 2.06 1.66 15.95
N VAL A 138 1.69 1.39 17.21
CA VAL A 138 0.38 1.77 17.77
C VAL A 138 0.11 3.28 17.66
N ASN A 139 1.16 4.11 17.68
CA ASN A 139 1.08 5.58 17.60
C ASN A 139 1.53 6.10 16.22
N ASP A 140 1.44 5.31 15.16
CA ASP A 140 1.77 5.76 13.82
C ASP A 140 0.75 6.81 13.36
N GLU A 141 1.23 8.02 13.05
CA GLU A 141 0.37 9.15 12.66
C GLU A 141 -0.46 8.87 11.39
N SER A 142 0.01 7.97 10.52
CA SER A 142 -0.72 7.57 9.30
C SER A 142 -2.01 6.79 9.59
N LEU A 143 -2.20 6.32 10.83
CA LEU A 143 -3.39 5.61 11.26
C LEU A 143 -4.51 6.54 11.77
N THR A 144 -4.27 7.85 11.84
CA THR A 144 -5.24 8.82 12.36
C THR A 144 -5.55 9.89 11.32
N VAL A 145 -6.84 10.14 11.12
CA VAL A 145 -7.34 11.26 10.33
C VAL A 145 -8.15 12.20 11.21
N SER A 146 -8.23 13.46 10.83
CA SER A 146 -9.02 14.47 11.54
C SER A 146 -9.75 15.37 10.58
N THR A 147 -10.97 15.76 10.97
CA THR A 147 -11.78 16.76 10.27
C THR A 147 -12.42 17.70 11.26
N ALA A 148 -12.87 18.86 10.79
CA ALA A 148 -13.57 19.85 11.60
C ALA A 148 -14.94 20.17 10.97
N LEU A 149 -15.99 20.21 11.82
CA LEU A 149 -17.33 20.61 11.40
C LEU A 149 -17.44 22.12 11.44
N THR A 150 -18.00 22.71 10.39
CA THR A 150 -18.38 24.12 10.32
C THR A 150 -19.89 24.22 10.08
N LEU A 151 -20.57 25.11 10.79
CA LEU A 151 -21.99 25.39 10.59
C LEU A 151 -22.19 26.64 9.75
N SER A 152 -23.30 26.65 9.01
CA SER A 152 -23.78 27.79 8.20
C SER A 152 -25.31 27.87 8.25
N GLY A 153 -25.88 28.96 7.75
CA GLY A 153 -27.33 29.24 7.86
C GLY A 153 -27.65 30.07 9.09
N GLU A 154 -28.92 30.46 9.23
CA GLU A 154 -29.40 31.32 10.31
C GLU A 154 -29.94 30.50 11.48
N LEU A 155 -29.70 30.97 12.70
CA LEU A 155 -30.32 30.44 13.90
C LEU A 155 -31.32 31.46 14.45
N SER A 156 -32.52 31.00 14.81
CA SER A 156 -33.55 31.86 15.39
C SER A 156 -33.07 32.53 16.68
N SER A 157 -33.43 33.82 16.88
CA SER A 157 -33.14 34.58 18.09
C SER A 157 -33.78 34.02 19.35
N ASP A 158 -34.74 33.08 19.21
CA ASP A 158 -35.41 32.44 20.31
C ASP A 158 -34.53 31.33 20.96
N VAL A 159 -33.49 30.88 20.26
CA VAL A 159 -32.53 29.90 20.76
C VAL A 159 -31.48 30.60 21.62
N THR A 160 -31.79 30.84 22.87
CA THR A 160 -30.92 31.59 23.81
C THR A 160 -30.05 30.71 24.69
N ALA A 161 -30.23 29.38 24.65
CA ALA A 161 -29.45 28.40 25.40
C ALA A 161 -28.80 27.40 24.43
N LEU A 162 -27.74 26.72 24.87
CA LEU A 162 -27.15 25.62 24.10
C LEU A 162 -28.21 24.56 23.79
N THR A 163 -28.59 24.45 22.55
CA THR A 163 -29.65 23.60 22.04
C THR A 163 -29.09 22.69 20.94
N LYS A 164 -29.55 21.44 20.94
CA LYS A 164 -29.13 20.50 19.90
C LYS A 164 -29.76 20.87 18.56
N VAL A 165 -28.95 21.20 17.56
CA VAL A 165 -29.42 21.64 16.23
C VAL A 165 -29.25 20.54 15.15
N GLY A 166 -28.48 19.51 15.43
CA GLY A 166 -28.25 18.41 14.49
C GLY A 166 -27.47 17.24 15.09
N ASN A 167 -27.15 16.28 14.23
CA ASN A 167 -26.33 15.11 14.55
C ASN A 167 -25.20 14.98 13.55
N VAL A 168 -24.05 14.49 14.01
CA VAL A 168 -22.97 13.98 13.16
C VAL A 168 -23.07 12.47 13.14
N ALA A 169 -23.07 11.87 11.97
CA ALA A 169 -22.87 10.44 11.78
C ALA A 169 -21.45 10.21 11.26
N VAL A 170 -20.77 9.22 11.84
CA VAL A 170 -19.47 8.73 11.39
C VAL A 170 -19.70 7.29 10.97
N ASN A 171 -19.59 7.02 9.66
CA ASN A 171 -19.70 5.69 9.09
C ASN A 171 -18.30 5.13 8.91
N ILE A 172 -18.08 3.93 9.42
CA ILE A 172 -16.80 3.23 9.31
C ILE A 172 -17.08 1.87 8.68
N ALA A 173 -16.43 1.60 7.56
CA ALA A 173 -16.53 0.32 6.85
C ALA A 173 -15.13 -0.22 6.57
N GLU A 174 -15.01 -1.52 6.31
CA GLU A 174 -13.79 -2.05 5.70
C GLU A 174 -13.61 -1.37 4.34
N ALA A 175 -12.43 -0.81 4.10
CA ALA A 175 -12.12 -0.25 2.79
C ALA A 175 -12.26 -1.36 1.74
N SER A 176 -13.08 -1.10 0.74
CA SER A 176 -13.29 -2.06 -0.34
C SER A 176 -11.97 -2.37 -1.03
N GLU A 177 -11.55 -3.63 -1.05
CA GLU A 177 -10.38 -4.06 -1.83
C GLU A 177 -10.58 -3.79 -3.34
N ASN A 178 -11.76 -3.33 -3.73
CA ASN A 178 -12.18 -3.11 -5.12
C ASN A 178 -12.49 -1.65 -5.50
N ALA A 179 -12.09 -0.67 -4.69
CA ALA A 179 -12.27 0.73 -5.06
C ALA A 179 -11.01 1.56 -4.79
N ASP A 180 -9.86 1.12 -5.29
CA ASP A 180 -8.78 2.05 -5.60
C ASP A 180 -9.19 2.79 -6.88
N THR A 181 -10.04 3.81 -6.72
CA THR A 181 -10.53 4.65 -7.84
C THR A 181 -9.40 5.39 -8.56
N ASP A 182 -8.19 5.35 -7.99
CA ASP A 182 -6.98 5.89 -8.59
C ASP A 182 -6.21 4.89 -9.46
N VAL A 183 -6.60 3.60 -9.51
CA VAL A 183 -5.96 2.62 -10.40
C VAL A 183 -6.44 2.82 -11.82
N LYS A 184 -5.53 3.26 -12.67
CA LYS A 184 -5.78 3.35 -14.11
C LYS A 184 -5.58 2.01 -14.79
N THR A 185 -6.67 1.35 -15.19
CA THR A 185 -6.62 0.11 -15.99
C THR A 185 -6.25 0.43 -17.44
N VAL A 186 -5.30 -0.31 -17.99
CA VAL A 186 -4.78 -0.11 -19.36
C VAL A 186 -4.65 -1.44 -20.11
N SER A 187 -5.05 -1.45 -21.38
CA SER A 187 -4.98 -2.60 -22.28
C SER A 187 -4.25 -2.31 -23.59
N SER A 188 -3.72 -1.09 -23.75
CA SER A 188 -2.99 -0.72 -24.97
C SER A 188 -1.69 0.01 -24.65
N TYR A 189 -0.75 -0.03 -25.64
CA TYR A 189 0.49 0.72 -25.56
C TYR A 189 0.30 2.23 -25.32
N ASN A 190 -0.66 2.84 -26.02
CA ASN A 190 -0.89 4.29 -25.91
C ASN A 190 -1.45 4.68 -24.53
N ASP A 191 -2.35 3.84 -23.97
CA ASP A 191 -2.90 4.06 -22.64
C ASP A 191 -1.82 3.88 -21.57
N LEU A 192 -0.96 2.85 -21.71
CA LEU A 192 0.16 2.62 -20.80
C LEU A 192 1.16 3.79 -20.84
N VAL A 193 1.54 4.30 -22.01
CA VAL A 193 2.41 5.48 -22.14
C VAL A 193 1.82 6.70 -21.45
N SER A 194 0.51 6.93 -21.65
CA SER A 194 -0.21 8.05 -21.04
C SER A 194 -0.29 7.92 -19.52
N ALA A 195 -0.58 6.70 -19.03
CA ALA A 195 -0.64 6.39 -17.61
C ALA A 195 0.71 6.56 -16.91
N VAL A 196 1.79 5.99 -17.48
CA VAL A 196 3.15 6.13 -16.93
C VAL A 196 3.61 7.60 -16.92
N ALA A 197 3.24 8.37 -17.93
CA ALA A 197 3.57 9.81 -17.98
C ALA A 197 2.84 10.63 -16.90
N ALA A 198 1.62 10.23 -16.52
CA ALA A 198 0.84 10.84 -15.45
C ALA A 198 1.31 10.39 -14.06
N GLY A 199 1.85 9.16 -13.94
CA GLY A 199 2.19 8.51 -12.67
C GLY A 199 0.96 7.91 -11.98
N GLY A 200 1.13 7.48 -10.73
CA GLY A 200 0.09 6.84 -9.93
C GLY A 200 0.03 5.33 -10.11
N LYS A 201 -1.09 4.74 -9.76
CA LYS A 201 -1.32 3.29 -9.81
C LYS A 201 -1.88 2.88 -11.17
N ILE A 202 -1.27 1.89 -11.77
CA ILE A 202 -1.60 1.40 -13.14
C ILE A 202 -1.75 -0.12 -13.06
N LYS A 203 -2.81 -0.66 -13.63
CA LYS A 203 -3.06 -2.09 -13.71
C LYS A 203 -3.25 -2.50 -15.17
N LEU A 204 -2.57 -3.56 -15.59
CA LEU A 204 -2.79 -4.13 -16.93
C LEU A 204 -4.05 -4.99 -16.94
N ASP A 205 -4.75 -4.95 -18.08
CA ASP A 205 -5.92 -5.77 -18.39
C ASP A 205 -5.69 -6.63 -19.64
N ASP A 206 -4.52 -6.50 -20.30
CA ASP A 206 -4.10 -7.29 -21.46
C ASP A 206 -2.58 -7.27 -21.59
N ASP A 207 -2.04 -8.18 -22.40
CA ASP A 207 -0.63 -8.21 -22.80
C ASP A 207 -0.30 -7.02 -23.70
N ILE A 208 0.80 -6.32 -23.41
CA ILE A 208 1.16 -5.12 -24.16
C ILE A 208 2.55 -5.26 -24.81
N THR A 209 2.59 -5.16 -26.14
CA THR A 209 3.85 -5.02 -26.87
C THR A 209 4.17 -3.54 -27.10
N LEU A 210 5.34 -3.12 -26.61
CA LEU A 210 5.78 -1.73 -26.72
C LEU A 210 6.27 -1.42 -28.13
N LYS A 211 5.77 -0.34 -28.74
CA LYS A 211 6.24 0.18 -30.04
C LYS A 211 7.58 0.93 -29.91
N SER A 212 7.85 1.46 -28.74
CA SER A 212 9.13 2.04 -28.33
C SER A 212 9.25 1.92 -26.81
N ARG A 213 10.47 2.10 -26.27
CA ARG A 213 10.68 2.03 -24.82
C ARG A 213 9.81 3.03 -24.06
N ILE A 214 9.37 2.64 -22.90
CA ILE A 214 8.69 3.51 -21.95
C ILE A 214 9.72 4.16 -21.03
N ASN A 215 9.58 5.47 -20.81
CA ASN A 215 10.45 6.23 -19.92
C ASN A 215 9.68 6.68 -18.68
N CYS A 216 10.05 6.14 -17.51
CA CYS A 216 9.61 6.64 -16.21
C CYS A 216 10.41 7.90 -15.87
N LYS A 217 9.72 9.04 -15.81
CA LYS A 217 10.36 10.36 -15.68
C LYS A 217 10.73 10.65 -14.24
N LYS A 218 11.74 11.50 -14.08
CA LYS A 218 12.17 12.00 -12.77
C LYS A 218 11.00 12.65 -12.00
N ASN A 219 10.97 12.40 -10.69
CA ASN A 219 9.97 12.93 -9.76
C ASN A 219 8.54 12.44 -10.02
N THR A 220 8.37 11.29 -10.68
CA THR A 220 7.08 10.59 -10.73
C THR A 220 7.11 9.37 -9.82
N VAL A 221 5.97 9.08 -9.20
CA VAL A 221 5.74 7.82 -8.47
C VAL A 221 4.83 6.96 -9.36
N ILE A 222 5.25 5.73 -9.63
CA ILE A 222 4.56 4.81 -10.54
C ILE A 222 4.46 3.46 -9.84
N GLU A 223 3.25 2.95 -9.71
CA GLU A 223 3.00 1.58 -9.31
C GLU A 223 2.31 0.85 -10.47
N LEU A 224 3.04 -0.01 -11.15
CA LEU A 224 2.59 -0.77 -12.32
C LEU A 224 2.36 -2.23 -11.93
N ASP A 225 1.11 -2.61 -11.74
CA ASP A 225 0.69 -3.99 -11.54
C ASP A 225 0.42 -4.65 -12.91
N LEU A 226 1.24 -5.60 -13.27
CA LEU A 226 1.09 -6.35 -14.50
C LEU A 226 -0.08 -7.33 -14.45
N ASN A 227 -0.65 -7.61 -13.25
CA ASN A 227 -1.86 -8.41 -13.07
C ASN A 227 -1.80 -9.79 -13.79
N GLY A 228 -0.63 -10.39 -13.84
CA GLY A 228 -0.38 -11.65 -14.56
C GLY A 228 -0.06 -11.49 -16.06
N HIS A 229 -0.27 -10.31 -16.62
CA HIS A 229 -0.01 -10.02 -18.04
C HIS A 229 1.47 -9.79 -18.36
N THR A 230 1.74 -9.68 -19.65
CA THR A 230 3.08 -9.53 -20.21
C THR A 230 3.29 -8.16 -20.83
N ILE A 231 4.40 -7.51 -20.50
CA ILE A 231 4.95 -6.40 -21.31
C ILE A 231 6.13 -6.92 -22.13
N THR A 232 6.02 -6.78 -23.45
CA THR A 232 7.12 -7.05 -24.37
C THR A 232 7.77 -5.75 -24.82
N GLY A 233 9.03 -5.51 -24.42
CA GLY A 233 9.80 -4.31 -24.75
C GLY A 233 10.59 -3.79 -23.56
N GLN A 234 11.07 -2.54 -23.62
CA GLN A 234 11.95 -1.97 -22.61
C GLN A 234 11.27 -0.87 -21.80
N ILE A 235 11.39 -0.97 -20.48
CA ILE A 235 11.04 0.08 -19.51
C ILE A 235 12.34 0.68 -18.97
N MET A 236 12.49 1.99 -19.08
CA MET A 236 13.65 2.75 -18.61
C MET A 236 13.23 3.68 -17.47
N ASN A 237 13.85 3.52 -16.31
CA ASN A 237 13.68 4.46 -15.20
C ASN A 237 14.76 5.55 -15.24
N ASN A 238 14.35 6.80 -15.43
CA ASN A 238 15.20 7.98 -15.51
C ASN A 238 15.12 8.88 -14.27
N GLY A 239 14.71 8.33 -13.12
CA GLY A 239 14.65 9.07 -11.85
C GLY A 239 13.27 9.06 -11.17
N ALA A 240 12.39 8.16 -11.57
CA ALA A 240 11.13 7.89 -10.90
C ALA A 240 11.32 7.03 -9.64
N ASP A 241 10.32 7.02 -8.77
CA ASP A 241 10.07 5.92 -7.84
C ASP A 241 9.06 4.99 -8.52
N CYS A 242 9.54 3.84 -9.00
CA CYS A 242 8.81 2.95 -9.89
C CYS A 242 8.73 1.55 -9.30
N THR A 243 7.53 1.08 -8.99
CA THR A 243 7.26 -0.30 -8.61
C THR A 243 6.58 -1.03 -9.77
N ILE A 244 7.12 -2.18 -10.17
CA ILE A 244 6.57 -3.08 -11.19
C ILE A 244 6.36 -4.44 -10.55
N LYS A 245 5.15 -4.98 -10.63
CA LYS A 245 4.83 -6.21 -9.91
C LYS A 245 3.90 -7.17 -10.67
N ASN A 246 3.91 -8.44 -10.24
CA ASN A 246 2.91 -9.47 -10.56
C ASN A 246 2.73 -9.77 -12.05
N GLY A 247 3.79 -10.04 -12.80
CA GLY A 247 3.64 -10.42 -14.21
C GLY A 247 4.93 -10.72 -14.92
N THR A 248 4.89 -10.64 -16.25
CA THR A 248 6.02 -11.00 -17.11
C THR A 248 6.56 -9.78 -17.87
N LEU A 249 7.87 -9.67 -17.91
CA LEU A 249 8.60 -8.67 -18.68
C LEU A 249 9.56 -9.39 -19.63
N ASN A 250 9.43 -9.17 -20.91
CA ASN A 250 10.35 -9.73 -21.89
C ASN A 250 10.72 -8.70 -22.96
N GLY A 251 11.71 -8.99 -23.77
CA GLY A 251 12.15 -8.12 -24.87
C GLY A 251 13.58 -8.38 -25.30
N ASP A 252 13.85 -8.08 -26.55
CA ASP A 252 15.16 -8.36 -27.16
C ASP A 252 16.30 -7.44 -26.66
N GLU A 253 15.99 -6.26 -26.09
CA GLU A 253 16.99 -5.27 -25.68
C GLU A 253 17.17 -5.14 -24.16
N GLY A 254 16.69 -6.11 -23.38
CA GLY A 254 16.71 -6.03 -21.92
C GLY A 254 15.53 -5.23 -21.38
N PRO A 255 14.57 -5.90 -20.76
CA PRO A 255 13.27 -5.31 -20.40
C PRO A 255 13.38 -4.17 -19.40
N ILE A 256 14.35 -4.21 -18.48
CA ILE A 256 14.50 -3.22 -17.42
C ILE A 256 15.85 -2.52 -17.48
N MET A 257 15.79 -1.19 -17.61
CA MET A 257 16.98 -0.31 -17.54
C MET A 257 16.76 0.76 -16.45
N VAL A 258 17.64 0.79 -15.45
CA VAL A 258 17.62 1.79 -14.37
C VAL A 258 18.77 2.78 -14.58
N GLN A 259 18.44 4.02 -14.90
CA GLN A 259 19.40 5.12 -15.10
C GLN A 259 19.33 6.19 -13.99
N GLY A 260 18.39 6.03 -13.05
CA GLY A 260 18.22 6.90 -11.88
C GLY A 260 16.94 6.54 -11.14
N GLY A 261 16.74 7.14 -9.95
CA GLY A 261 15.58 6.85 -9.09
C GLY A 261 15.64 5.45 -8.49
N THR A 262 14.47 4.97 -8.05
CA THR A 262 14.31 3.63 -7.47
C THR A 262 13.38 2.81 -8.36
N THR A 263 13.77 1.57 -8.64
CA THR A 263 12.92 0.58 -9.33
C THR A 263 12.75 -0.62 -8.42
N ASN A 264 11.51 -0.90 -8.01
CA ASN A 264 11.14 -2.09 -7.25
C ASN A 264 10.50 -3.10 -8.21
N LEU A 265 11.07 -4.29 -8.30
CA LEU A 265 10.57 -5.42 -9.07
C LEU A 265 10.11 -6.49 -8.10
N ILE A 266 8.80 -6.82 -8.10
CA ILE A 266 8.21 -7.70 -7.10
C ILE A 266 7.39 -8.80 -7.79
N GLY A 267 7.74 -10.06 -7.56
CA GLY A 267 6.99 -11.20 -8.12
C GLY A 267 6.97 -11.24 -9.66
N CYS A 268 8.01 -10.70 -10.31
CA CYS A 268 8.08 -10.61 -11.76
C CYS A 268 8.88 -11.78 -12.37
N LYS A 269 8.43 -12.24 -13.56
CA LYS A 269 9.23 -13.09 -14.45
C LYS A 269 9.83 -12.22 -15.53
N ILE A 270 11.17 -12.16 -15.60
CA ILE A 270 11.89 -11.29 -16.53
C ILE A 270 12.81 -12.13 -17.41
N SER A 271 12.53 -12.17 -18.71
CA SER A 271 13.27 -13.01 -19.67
C SER A 271 13.73 -12.22 -20.91
N THR A 272 14.95 -12.50 -21.38
CA THR A 272 15.51 -11.87 -22.57
C THR A 272 16.75 -12.61 -23.08
N LYS A 273 17.15 -12.34 -24.33
CA LYS A 273 18.45 -12.75 -24.90
C LYS A 273 19.64 -11.87 -24.46
N TYR A 274 19.34 -10.75 -23.81
CA TYR A 274 20.35 -9.85 -23.27
C TYR A 274 20.35 -9.89 -21.74
N THR A 275 20.43 -8.74 -21.09
CA THR A 275 20.42 -8.66 -19.64
C THR A 275 19.03 -8.28 -19.16
N PRO A 276 18.35 -9.13 -18.39
CA PRO A 276 17.03 -8.83 -17.82
C PRO A 276 16.97 -7.50 -17.07
N VAL A 277 17.94 -7.22 -16.20
CA VAL A 277 18.01 -5.98 -15.43
C VAL A 277 19.37 -5.31 -15.58
N TYR A 278 19.38 -4.12 -16.15
CA TYR A 278 20.59 -3.30 -16.29
C TYR A 278 20.49 -2.05 -15.43
N VAL A 279 21.39 -1.89 -14.47
CA VAL A 279 21.43 -0.74 -13.55
C VAL A 279 22.67 0.10 -13.85
N SER A 280 22.46 1.22 -14.54
CA SER A 280 23.53 2.19 -14.82
C SER A 280 23.78 3.10 -13.63
N ARG A 281 22.72 3.62 -13.03
CA ARG A 281 22.68 4.48 -11.84
C ARG A 281 21.32 4.28 -11.14
N GLY A 282 21.19 4.78 -9.92
CA GLY A 282 19.95 4.64 -9.14
C GLY A 282 19.91 3.31 -8.38
N THR A 283 18.72 2.89 -7.97
CA THR A 283 18.53 1.69 -7.15
C THR A 283 17.56 0.73 -7.83
N ALA A 284 17.90 -0.55 -7.87
CA ALA A 284 17.00 -1.64 -8.23
C ALA A 284 16.84 -2.58 -7.02
N ASN A 285 15.61 -2.74 -6.55
CA ASN A 285 15.24 -3.74 -5.56
C ASN A 285 14.49 -4.86 -6.27
N ILE A 286 14.96 -6.09 -6.14
CA ILE A 286 14.46 -7.28 -6.85
C ILE A 286 14.03 -8.29 -5.81
N THR A 287 12.72 -8.53 -5.70
CA THR A 287 12.14 -9.37 -4.66
C THR A 287 11.20 -10.41 -5.29
N ASP A 288 11.34 -11.67 -4.90
CA ASP A 288 10.49 -12.78 -5.36
C ASP A 288 10.41 -12.91 -6.90
N CYS A 289 11.48 -12.59 -7.60
CA CYS A 289 11.53 -12.56 -9.06
C CYS A 289 12.19 -13.81 -9.66
N THR A 290 11.87 -14.08 -10.93
CA THR A 290 12.61 -15.04 -11.75
C THR A 290 13.29 -14.30 -12.89
N LEU A 291 14.61 -14.29 -12.91
CA LEU A 291 15.41 -13.63 -13.96
C LEU A 291 16.04 -14.66 -14.89
N THR A 292 15.69 -14.63 -16.16
CA THR A 292 16.17 -15.58 -17.16
C THR A 292 16.90 -14.86 -18.27
N ASN A 293 18.16 -15.22 -18.49
CA ASN A 293 18.86 -14.92 -19.72
C ASN A 293 18.83 -16.14 -20.62
N GLU A 294 18.34 -16.02 -21.83
CA GLU A 294 18.27 -17.10 -22.81
C GLU A 294 19.69 -17.55 -23.27
N ASP A 295 20.69 -16.65 -23.16
CA ASP A 295 22.10 -17.00 -23.32
C ASP A 295 22.73 -17.21 -21.92
N ALA A 296 22.95 -18.45 -21.55
CA ALA A 296 23.52 -18.83 -20.25
C ALA A 296 24.91 -18.24 -19.97
N ASN A 297 25.62 -17.74 -20.99
CA ASN A 297 26.91 -17.09 -20.83
C ASN A 297 26.82 -15.59 -20.50
N LYS A 298 25.61 -15.03 -20.48
CA LYS A 298 25.35 -13.63 -20.16
C LYS A 298 24.70 -13.46 -18.80
N SER A 299 25.01 -12.35 -18.14
CA SER A 299 24.49 -12.04 -16.83
C SER A 299 23.02 -11.65 -16.85
N VAL A 300 22.27 -12.04 -15.82
CA VAL A 300 20.88 -11.62 -15.63
C VAL A 300 20.76 -10.23 -15.02
N VAL A 301 21.76 -9.81 -14.24
CA VAL A 301 21.85 -8.46 -13.68
C VAL A 301 23.21 -7.87 -13.99
N ILE A 302 23.23 -6.65 -14.52
CA ILE A 302 24.44 -5.84 -14.66
C ILE A 302 24.28 -4.59 -13.81
N ASN A 303 25.18 -4.42 -12.83
CA ASN A 303 25.28 -3.20 -12.03
C ASN A 303 26.55 -2.43 -12.40
N ASN A 304 26.38 -1.21 -12.87
CA ASN A 304 27.52 -0.35 -13.25
C ASN A 304 27.94 0.56 -12.09
N THR A 305 27.07 1.53 -11.73
CA THR A 305 27.36 2.47 -10.62
C THR A 305 26.14 2.70 -9.74
N GLY A 306 25.10 1.88 -9.87
CA GLY A 306 23.89 1.93 -9.05
C GLY A 306 23.97 1.04 -7.81
N THR A 307 22.84 0.92 -7.14
CA THR A 307 22.63 -0.03 -6.05
C THR A 307 21.67 -1.12 -6.54
N VAL A 308 22.00 -2.38 -6.26
CA VAL A 308 21.12 -3.52 -6.53
C VAL A 308 20.94 -4.30 -5.22
N ASN A 309 19.70 -4.51 -4.82
CA ASN A 309 19.33 -5.34 -3.70
C ASN A 309 18.49 -6.52 -4.20
N ILE A 310 18.84 -7.74 -3.82
CA ILE A 310 18.13 -8.96 -4.19
C ILE A 310 17.64 -9.63 -2.91
N SER A 311 16.36 -9.94 -2.84
CA SER A 311 15.69 -10.52 -1.68
C SER A 311 14.56 -11.45 -2.08
N GLY A 312 13.94 -12.09 -1.10
CA GLY A 312 12.87 -13.05 -1.31
C GLY A 312 13.34 -14.29 -2.08
N THR A 313 12.41 -15.12 -2.51
CA THR A 313 12.68 -16.31 -3.32
C THR A 313 13.06 -15.96 -4.77
N THR A 314 14.07 -15.07 -4.95
CA THR A 314 14.52 -14.66 -6.28
C THR A 314 15.41 -15.72 -6.92
N ASN A 315 15.00 -16.21 -8.09
CA ASN A 315 15.72 -17.20 -8.90
C ASN A 315 16.40 -16.56 -10.10
N ILE A 316 17.62 -16.99 -10.40
CA ILE A 316 18.36 -16.53 -11.58
C ILE A 316 18.87 -17.70 -12.43
N SER A 317 18.86 -17.56 -13.75
CA SER A 317 19.28 -18.63 -14.68
C SER A 317 20.79 -18.66 -14.97
N SER A 318 21.53 -17.59 -14.63
CA SER A 318 22.97 -17.51 -14.92
C SER A 318 23.71 -16.73 -13.84
N THR A 319 24.41 -15.64 -14.16
CA THR A 319 25.29 -14.90 -13.24
C THR A 319 24.82 -13.46 -13.03
N ILE A 320 25.27 -12.88 -11.94
CA ILE A 320 25.21 -11.43 -11.69
C ILE A 320 26.56 -10.83 -12.06
N TYR A 321 26.56 -9.82 -12.94
CA TYR A 321 27.80 -9.16 -13.33
C TYR A 321 28.25 -8.15 -12.27
N LYS A 322 29.46 -8.31 -11.81
CA LYS A 322 30.17 -7.41 -10.92
C LYS A 322 31.17 -6.60 -11.73
N ASN A 323 30.96 -5.29 -11.87
CA ASN A 323 31.94 -4.44 -12.47
C ASN A 323 33.20 -4.38 -11.57
N PRO A 324 34.38 -4.88 -12.01
CA PRO A 324 35.57 -4.96 -11.16
C PRO A 324 36.11 -3.57 -10.73
N ASN A 325 35.72 -2.53 -11.46
CA ASN A 325 36.13 -1.15 -11.17
C ASN A 325 35.05 -0.38 -10.36
N SER A 326 33.92 -1.00 -10.04
CA SER A 326 32.83 -0.38 -9.27
C SER A 326 32.96 -0.70 -7.79
N LYS A 327 32.89 0.33 -6.97
CA LYS A 327 32.71 0.18 -5.51
C LYS A 327 31.25 -0.20 -5.12
N TYR A 328 30.34 -0.18 -6.07
CA TYR A 328 28.93 -0.51 -5.88
C TYR A 328 28.70 -1.97 -6.25
N LEU A 329 28.61 -2.83 -5.25
CA LEU A 329 28.31 -4.25 -5.43
C LEU A 329 26.81 -4.48 -5.33
N PRO A 330 26.25 -5.45 -6.08
CA PRO A 330 24.94 -5.99 -5.76
C PRO A 330 24.93 -6.54 -4.33
N HIS A 331 23.83 -6.36 -3.61
CA HIS A 331 23.61 -6.88 -2.27
C HIS A 331 22.56 -7.97 -2.31
N VAL A 332 22.90 -9.17 -1.87
CA VAL A 332 21.97 -10.26 -1.67
C VAL A 332 21.64 -10.32 -0.17
N LEU A 333 20.36 -10.21 0.15
CA LEU A 333 19.83 -10.14 1.51
C LEU A 333 19.42 -11.52 2.03
N ALA A 334 18.93 -11.59 3.27
CA ALA A 334 18.51 -12.86 3.88
C ALA A 334 17.37 -13.51 3.10
N ASP A 335 17.59 -14.70 2.60
CA ASP A 335 16.61 -15.63 2.01
C ASP A 335 17.28 -16.89 1.43
N THR A 336 16.53 -17.64 0.57
CA THR A 336 17.01 -18.85 -0.10
C THR A 336 17.14 -18.64 -1.61
N TYR A 337 18.32 -18.94 -2.16
CA TYR A 337 18.67 -18.67 -3.55
C TYR A 337 19.09 -19.92 -4.30
N ASN A 338 18.82 -19.99 -5.60
CA ASN A 338 19.26 -21.04 -6.51
C ASN A 338 20.66 -20.82 -7.12
N PHE A 339 21.40 -19.86 -6.63
CA PHE A 339 22.76 -19.50 -7.08
C PHE A 339 23.66 -19.22 -5.90
N ASP A 340 24.97 -19.27 -6.10
CA ASP A 340 25.96 -18.91 -5.07
C ASP A 340 26.01 -17.38 -4.87
N PRO A 341 25.55 -16.86 -3.72
CA PRO A 341 25.52 -15.43 -3.47
C PRO A 341 26.80 -14.90 -2.80
N THR A 342 27.83 -15.72 -2.59
CA THR A 342 28.97 -15.42 -1.71
C THR A 342 29.65 -14.09 -2.05
N ASP A 343 29.79 -13.76 -3.33
CA ASP A 343 30.41 -12.51 -3.77
C ASP A 343 29.55 -11.25 -3.53
N PHE A 344 28.28 -11.41 -3.13
CA PHE A 344 27.29 -10.33 -3.07
C PHE A 344 26.65 -10.17 -1.69
N VAL A 345 27.07 -10.97 -0.71
CA VAL A 345 26.53 -10.94 0.66
C VAL A 345 27.50 -10.20 1.57
N ASP A 346 26.97 -9.30 2.38
CA ASP A 346 27.72 -8.65 3.47
C ASP A 346 28.02 -9.68 4.57
N SER A 347 29.24 -10.21 4.52
CA SER A 347 29.70 -11.24 5.46
C SER A 347 29.81 -10.77 6.92
N GLU A 348 29.73 -9.47 7.19
CA GLU A 348 29.66 -8.97 8.57
C GLU A 348 28.25 -9.12 9.15
N LYS A 349 27.21 -8.98 8.32
CA LYS A 349 25.79 -9.03 8.72
C LYS A 349 25.15 -10.39 8.54
N PHE A 350 25.59 -11.16 7.56
CA PHE A 350 24.94 -12.41 7.16
C PHE A 350 25.85 -13.62 7.23
N THR A 351 25.26 -14.78 7.36
CA THR A 351 25.88 -16.11 7.16
C THR A 351 25.34 -16.71 5.88
N ILE A 352 26.16 -17.54 5.20
CA ILE A 352 25.79 -18.26 4.00
C ILE A 352 25.96 -19.74 4.26
N THR A 353 24.95 -20.53 3.93
CA THR A 353 24.97 -21.99 4.06
C THR A 353 24.41 -22.63 2.79
N GLN A 354 25.15 -23.56 2.19
CA GLN A 354 24.64 -24.35 1.07
C GLN A 354 23.78 -25.50 1.60
N SER A 355 22.59 -25.66 1.03
CA SER A 355 21.65 -26.75 1.35
C SER A 355 21.13 -27.39 0.05
N GLY A 356 21.76 -28.49 -0.37
CA GLY A 356 21.51 -29.12 -1.66
C GLY A 356 21.94 -28.21 -2.83
N GLU A 357 21.01 -27.91 -3.73
CA GLU A 357 21.24 -27.01 -4.86
C GLU A 357 20.98 -25.53 -4.53
N ASN A 358 20.51 -25.24 -3.30
CA ASN A 358 20.17 -23.92 -2.85
C ASN A 358 21.18 -23.34 -1.86
N TRP A 359 21.21 -22.01 -1.75
CA TRP A 359 22.03 -21.26 -0.83
C TRP A 359 21.13 -20.46 0.10
N ILE A 360 21.35 -20.58 1.40
CA ILE A 360 20.60 -19.88 2.46
C ILE A 360 21.48 -18.74 2.98
N VAL A 361 20.98 -17.53 2.88
CA VAL A 361 21.54 -16.31 3.49
C VAL A 361 20.71 -15.99 4.72
N ALA A 362 21.32 -15.93 5.90
CA ALA A 362 20.62 -15.63 7.15
C ALA A 362 21.34 -14.52 7.93
N GLU A 363 20.58 -13.66 8.60
CA GLU A 363 21.14 -12.65 9.47
C GLU A 363 21.93 -13.27 10.62
N LYS A 364 23.09 -12.71 10.92
CA LYS A 364 23.84 -13.06 12.12
C LYS A 364 23.10 -12.58 13.35
N SER A 365 22.85 -13.47 14.32
CA SER A 365 22.29 -13.05 15.59
C SER A 365 23.23 -12.04 16.25
N GLN A 366 22.76 -10.83 16.48
CA GLN A 366 23.47 -9.88 17.32
C GLN A 366 23.50 -10.44 18.74
N ARG A 367 24.67 -10.94 19.19
CA ARG A 367 24.85 -11.21 20.62
C ARG A 367 24.80 -9.87 21.33
N ARG A 368 23.76 -9.67 22.10
CA ARG A 368 23.66 -8.59 23.08
C ARG A 368 24.66 -8.83 24.24
#